data_37fd5b845e69bca4e0f2d06b85334811
#
_entry.id   37fd5b845e69bca4e0f2d06b85334811
#
_cell.length_a   1.000
_cell.length_b   1.000
_cell.length_c   1.000
_cell.angle_alpha   90.00
_cell.angle_beta   90.00
_cell.angle_gamma   90.00
#
_symmetry.space_group_name_H-M   'P 1'
#
loop_
_entity.id
_entity.type
_entity.pdbx_description
1 polymer ?
#
loop_
_entity_poly.entity_id
_entity_poly.type
_entity_poly.pdbx_seq_one_letter_code
_entity_poly.pdbx_strand_id
1 'polypeptide(L)'
;MLRGLIDRFVGRGDWAITVPPMDGALRPNQMLEEAHVAAEARAPDNLILHHGEVVFSSGRELRKLETGAVVRSFDRPIACVAAADGRLAVGLTGAEVTVFEPDGAVTPLPVAQSSCPTALAFLDDSLIVCRGSTQYAADQWKHDLMESGIARQGSGSVVLFPRDGAPRLIADQLRWPFGVLPVGDRIVVSESWAHRLISLDPRGAVRPKPVLSDLPGYPARLAPASDGAAWLSVFAPRSQLIEFVLREDGYRRRMVSEIDADYWIAPALANGRSFLEPIQGGALKQMGVLKPWAPSRSYGLVIKLNGGFEPTLSLHSRADGSRHGTTSVVENSGTVFVASKGGDVILAMPVEELVEQ
;
A
#
# COMPACT_ATOMS: atom_id res chain seq x y z
N MET A 1 34.72 -10.77 -3.03
CA MET A 1 34.67 -9.40 -3.53
C MET A 1 34.60 -9.32 -5.06
N LEU A 2 35.53 -9.95 -5.81
CA LEU A 2 35.55 -9.87 -7.28
C LEU A 2 34.29 -10.40 -7.98
N ARG A 3 33.70 -11.50 -7.49
CA ARG A 3 32.47 -12.10 -8.03
C ARG A 3 31.26 -11.16 -7.89
N GLY A 4 31.13 -10.46 -6.77
CA GLY A 4 30.06 -9.48 -6.56
C GLY A 4 30.18 -8.22 -7.46
N LEU A 5 31.40 -7.83 -7.82
CA LEU A 5 31.66 -6.73 -8.79
C LEU A 5 31.32 -7.17 -10.22
N ILE A 6 31.62 -8.41 -10.58
CA ILE A 6 31.28 -8.98 -11.89
C ILE A 6 29.78 -9.17 -12.00
N ASP A 7 29.11 -9.70 -10.97
CA ASP A 7 27.65 -9.90 -10.94
C ASP A 7 26.90 -8.55 -11.03
N ARG A 8 27.43 -7.50 -10.39
CA ARG A 8 26.95 -6.12 -10.52
C ARG A 8 27.08 -5.60 -11.96
N PHE A 9 28.22 -5.79 -12.59
CA PHE A 9 28.48 -5.30 -13.95
C PHE A 9 27.67 -6.06 -15.00
N VAL A 10 27.45 -7.36 -14.79
CA VAL A 10 26.70 -8.24 -15.73
C VAL A 10 25.22 -8.32 -15.40
N GLY A 11 24.76 -7.71 -14.28
CA GLY A 11 23.35 -7.74 -13.86
C GLY A 11 22.86 -9.14 -13.49
N ARG A 12 23.70 -9.94 -12.81
CA ARG A 12 23.36 -11.32 -12.39
C ARG A 12 23.10 -11.40 -10.88
N GLY A 13 22.35 -12.42 -10.47
CA GLY A 13 22.01 -12.67 -9.06
C GLY A 13 21.18 -11.51 -8.47
N ASP A 14 21.60 -11.00 -7.30
CA ASP A 14 20.95 -9.87 -6.62
C ASP A 14 20.96 -8.55 -7.44
N TRP A 15 21.72 -8.49 -8.52
CA TRP A 15 21.81 -7.36 -9.44
C TRP A 15 21.00 -7.54 -10.73
N ALA A 16 20.27 -8.64 -10.87
CA ALA A 16 19.36 -8.83 -12.00
C ALA A 16 18.19 -7.85 -11.88
N ILE A 17 17.92 -7.09 -12.96
CA ILE A 17 16.77 -6.20 -13.04
C ILE A 17 15.63 -7.01 -13.64
N THR A 18 15.08 -7.92 -12.86
CA THR A 18 13.93 -8.74 -13.27
C THR A 18 12.70 -8.25 -12.53
N VAL A 19 11.65 -7.93 -13.28
CA VAL A 19 10.31 -7.71 -12.75
C VAL A 19 9.53 -8.98 -13.04
N PRO A 20 8.87 -9.62 -12.05
CA PRO A 20 8.11 -10.83 -12.30
C PRO A 20 6.99 -10.55 -13.31
N PRO A 21 6.67 -11.50 -14.21
CA PRO A 21 5.54 -11.36 -15.11
C PRO A 21 4.22 -11.37 -14.33
N MET A 22 3.23 -10.68 -14.88
CA MET A 22 1.84 -10.81 -14.43
C MET A 22 1.19 -11.94 -15.24
N ASP A 23 1.25 -13.15 -14.72
CA ASP A 23 0.68 -14.36 -15.32
C ASP A 23 -0.14 -15.17 -14.30
N GLY A 24 -0.77 -16.27 -14.73
CA GLY A 24 -1.62 -17.08 -13.88
C GLY A 24 -2.73 -16.25 -13.23
N ALA A 25 -2.84 -16.33 -11.91
CA ALA A 25 -3.81 -15.55 -11.12
C ALA A 25 -3.59 -14.02 -11.16
N LEU A 26 -2.41 -13.59 -11.63
CA LEU A 26 -2.07 -12.16 -11.79
C LEU A 26 -2.19 -11.68 -13.24
N ARG A 27 -2.80 -12.46 -14.12
CA ARG A 27 -2.95 -12.10 -15.53
C ARG A 27 -3.75 -10.79 -15.67
N PRO A 28 -3.22 -9.79 -16.44
CA PRO A 28 -3.90 -8.51 -16.62
C PRO A 28 -5.30 -8.65 -17.24
N ASN A 29 -6.23 -7.89 -16.68
CA ASN A 29 -7.60 -7.71 -17.15
C ASN A 29 -7.96 -6.22 -17.11
N GLN A 30 -9.24 -5.85 -17.16
CA GLN A 30 -9.71 -4.45 -17.12
C GLN A 30 -10.78 -4.24 -16.05
N MET A 31 -10.93 -5.16 -15.12
CA MET A 31 -12.04 -5.18 -14.16
C MET A 31 -12.12 -3.91 -13.32
N LEU A 32 -10.98 -3.33 -12.91
CA LEU A 32 -10.99 -2.05 -12.18
C LEU A 32 -11.37 -0.87 -13.09
N GLU A 33 -11.00 -0.90 -14.37
CA GLU A 33 -11.33 0.18 -15.29
C GLU A 33 -12.83 0.18 -15.65
N GLU A 34 -13.44 -1.01 -15.72
CA GLU A 34 -14.85 -1.23 -16.03
C GLU A 34 -15.76 -1.19 -14.78
N ALA A 35 -15.18 -1.19 -13.58
CA ALA A 35 -15.91 -1.22 -12.34
C ALA A 35 -16.82 0.01 -12.15
N HIS A 36 -17.95 -0.21 -11.47
CA HIS A 36 -18.85 0.87 -11.08
C HIS A 36 -18.17 1.86 -10.13
N VAL A 37 -18.35 3.15 -10.37
CA VAL A 37 -17.88 4.21 -9.47
C VAL A 37 -18.90 4.40 -8.34
N ALA A 38 -18.57 3.94 -7.14
CA ALA A 38 -19.41 4.08 -5.96
C ALA A 38 -19.36 5.52 -5.39
N ALA A 39 -18.19 6.19 -5.50
CA ALA A 39 -18.06 7.58 -5.09
C ALA A 39 -16.88 8.25 -5.80
N GLU A 40 -17.00 9.55 -6.05
CA GLU A 40 -15.90 10.42 -6.42
C GLU A 40 -15.42 11.18 -5.18
N ALA A 41 -14.11 11.14 -4.92
CA ALA A 41 -13.50 11.83 -3.80
C ALA A 41 -12.02 12.09 -4.09
N ARG A 42 -11.51 13.22 -3.66
CA ARG A 42 -10.10 13.56 -3.86
C ARG A 42 -9.19 12.64 -3.04
N ALA A 43 -8.33 11.89 -3.72
CA ALA A 43 -7.35 10.98 -3.14
C ALA A 43 -7.94 10.07 -2.04
N PRO A 44 -9.03 9.31 -2.32
CA PRO A 44 -9.67 8.45 -1.32
C PRO A 44 -8.72 7.34 -0.88
N ASP A 45 -8.77 7.00 0.42
CA ASP A 45 -7.90 6.00 1.01
C ASP A 45 -8.56 5.37 2.25
N ASN A 46 -7.90 4.39 2.87
CA ASN A 46 -8.31 3.85 4.18
C ASN A 46 -9.77 3.39 4.23
N LEU A 47 -10.20 2.58 3.26
CA LEU A 47 -11.50 1.93 3.33
C LEU A 47 -11.55 0.98 4.54
N ILE A 48 -12.55 1.17 5.40
CA ILE A 48 -12.79 0.35 6.59
C ILE A 48 -14.29 0.12 6.78
N LEU A 49 -14.62 -0.91 7.56
CA LEU A 49 -15.96 -1.06 8.12
C LEU A 49 -16.03 -0.42 9.51
N HIS A 50 -16.94 0.52 9.71
CA HIS A 50 -17.18 1.14 11.00
C HIS A 50 -18.68 1.23 11.25
N HIS A 51 -19.16 0.62 12.36
CA HIS A 51 -20.59 0.44 12.65
C HIS A 51 -21.40 -0.19 11.50
N GLY A 52 -20.80 -1.16 10.78
CA GLY A 52 -21.45 -1.85 9.66
C GLY A 52 -21.50 -1.06 8.34
N GLU A 53 -21.03 0.18 8.33
CA GLU A 53 -20.95 1.03 7.16
C GLU A 53 -19.53 1.10 6.59
N VAL A 54 -19.42 1.23 5.28
CA VAL A 54 -18.11 1.51 4.64
C VAL A 54 -17.77 2.98 4.82
N VAL A 55 -16.60 3.23 5.40
CA VAL A 55 -16.06 4.56 5.66
C VAL A 55 -14.70 4.67 4.99
N PHE A 56 -14.35 5.86 4.51
CA PHE A 56 -13.07 6.14 3.86
C PHE A 56 -12.50 7.49 4.28
N SER A 57 -11.20 7.67 4.10
CA SER A 57 -10.56 8.97 4.30
C SER A 57 -10.41 9.72 2.97
N SER A 58 -10.59 11.06 3.01
CA SER A 58 -10.24 11.98 1.94
C SER A 58 -9.60 13.22 2.57
N GLY A 59 -8.29 13.37 2.40
CA GLY A 59 -7.53 14.43 3.05
C GLY A 59 -7.62 14.37 4.57
N ARG A 60 -8.30 15.35 5.18
CA ARG A 60 -8.45 15.47 6.65
C ARG A 60 -9.75 14.91 7.19
N GLU A 61 -10.57 14.32 6.35
CA GLU A 61 -11.92 13.91 6.70
C GLU A 61 -12.09 12.40 6.56
N LEU A 62 -12.79 11.82 7.53
CA LEU A 62 -13.34 10.48 7.47
C LEU A 62 -14.81 10.60 7.05
N ARG A 63 -15.20 9.90 6.00
CA ARG A 63 -16.50 10.04 5.36
C ARG A 63 -17.19 8.69 5.20
N LYS A 64 -18.52 8.68 5.29
CA LYS A 64 -19.35 7.52 4.91
C LYS A 64 -19.39 7.39 3.39
N LEU A 65 -19.25 6.18 2.88
CA LEU A 65 -19.28 5.94 1.43
C LEU A 65 -20.66 6.23 0.84
N GLU A 66 -21.69 5.72 1.45
CA GLU A 66 -23.06 5.78 0.92
C GLU A 66 -23.61 7.22 0.82
N THR A 67 -23.35 8.03 1.82
CA THR A 67 -23.95 9.38 1.94
C THR A 67 -22.98 10.52 1.67
N GLY A 68 -21.67 10.25 1.65
CA GLY A 68 -20.62 11.27 1.64
C GLY A 68 -20.50 12.07 2.94
N ALA A 69 -21.33 11.78 3.96
CA ALA A 69 -21.36 12.52 5.20
C ALA A 69 -20.04 12.40 5.96
N VAL A 70 -19.58 13.51 6.54
CA VAL A 70 -18.35 13.54 7.34
C VAL A 70 -18.64 12.90 8.70
N VAL A 71 -17.92 11.83 9.00
CA VAL A 71 -17.92 11.16 10.31
C VAL A 71 -17.09 11.94 11.31
N ARG A 72 -15.89 12.37 10.86
CA ARG A 72 -14.95 13.14 11.68
C ARG A 72 -13.97 13.93 10.82
N SER A 73 -13.58 15.11 11.29
CA SER A 73 -12.52 15.94 10.67
C SER A 73 -11.35 16.09 11.63
N PHE A 74 -10.15 16.23 11.06
CA PHE A 74 -8.88 16.35 11.77
C PHE A 74 -8.12 17.61 11.32
N ASP A 75 -7.10 18.00 12.09
CA ASP A 75 -6.24 19.16 11.80
C ASP A 75 -5.17 18.84 10.73
N ARG A 76 -4.88 17.56 10.51
CA ARG A 76 -3.90 17.05 9.54
C ARG A 76 -4.50 15.97 8.64
N PRO A 77 -3.88 15.68 7.47
CA PRO A 77 -4.32 14.59 6.63
C PRO A 77 -4.25 13.24 7.35
N ILE A 78 -5.23 12.40 7.09
CA ILE A 78 -5.30 11.04 7.62
C ILE A 78 -4.32 10.17 6.85
N ALA A 79 -3.39 9.51 7.55
CA ALA A 79 -2.43 8.57 6.99
C ALA A 79 -2.97 7.14 7.00
N CYS A 80 -3.56 6.70 8.10
CA CYS A 80 -4.14 5.37 8.24
C CYS A 80 -5.27 5.35 9.26
N VAL A 81 -6.15 4.35 9.13
CA VAL A 81 -7.33 4.17 10.00
C VAL A 81 -7.53 2.68 10.27
N ALA A 82 -8.03 2.35 11.45
CA ALA A 82 -8.57 1.04 11.79
C ALA A 82 -9.83 1.18 12.63
N ALA A 83 -10.76 0.23 12.49
CA ALA A 83 -11.95 0.15 13.33
C ALA A 83 -12.21 -1.29 13.77
N ALA A 84 -12.62 -1.48 15.01
CA ALA A 84 -13.10 -2.76 15.55
C ALA A 84 -13.95 -2.49 16.79
N ASP A 85 -15.04 -3.23 16.95
CA ASP A 85 -15.90 -3.21 18.17
C ASP A 85 -16.34 -1.79 18.58
N GLY A 86 -16.66 -0.94 17.59
CA GLY A 86 -17.02 0.45 17.81
C GLY A 86 -15.85 1.40 18.12
N ARG A 87 -14.65 0.88 18.32
CA ARG A 87 -13.42 1.67 18.45
C ARG A 87 -12.94 2.17 17.08
N LEU A 88 -12.32 3.33 17.07
CA LEU A 88 -11.71 3.93 15.88
C LEU A 88 -10.28 4.38 16.23
N ALA A 89 -9.28 3.92 15.48
CA ALA A 89 -7.91 4.39 15.59
C ALA A 89 -7.55 5.17 14.31
N VAL A 90 -6.97 6.36 14.48
CA VAL A 90 -6.60 7.26 13.38
C VAL A 90 -5.16 7.70 13.53
N GLY A 91 -4.34 7.43 12.53
CA GLY A 91 -2.98 7.96 12.39
C GLY A 91 -2.97 9.14 11.44
N LEU A 92 -2.38 10.26 11.87
CA LEU A 92 -2.30 11.48 11.08
C LEU A 92 -0.89 11.64 10.49
N THR A 93 -0.81 12.26 9.33
CA THR A 93 0.46 12.53 8.64
C THR A 93 1.37 13.43 9.47
N GLY A 94 2.57 12.94 9.76
CA GLY A 94 3.56 13.67 10.56
C GLY A 94 3.14 13.92 12.01
N ALA A 95 2.22 13.10 12.53
CA ALA A 95 1.70 13.19 13.88
C ALA A 95 1.50 11.80 14.50
N GLU A 96 0.86 11.78 15.67
CA GLU A 96 0.57 10.59 16.46
C GLU A 96 -0.65 9.81 15.96
N VAL A 97 -0.84 8.65 16.55
CA VAL A 97 -2.07 7.84 16.42
C VAL A 97 -2.97 8.15 17.62
N THR A 98 -4.26 8.31 17.37
CA THR A 98 -5.26 8.51 18.43
C THR A 98 -6.31 7.42 18.34
N VAL A 99 -6.66 6.85 19.49
CA VAL A 99 -7.76 5.88 19.63
C VAL A 99 -8.97 6.58 20.22
N PHE A 100 -10.13 6.38 19.59
CA PHE A 100 -11.43 6.85 20.03
C PHE A 100 -12.23 5.63 20.48
N GLU A 101 -12.63 5.61 21.74
CA GLU A 101 -13.41 4.53 22.34
C GLU A 101 -14.93 4.79 22.16
N PRO A 102 -15.77 3.74 22.20
CA PRO A 102 -17.23 3.88 22.08
C PRO A 102 -17.87 4.74 23.18
N ASP A 103 -17.28 4.80 24.36
CA ASP A 103 -17.72 5.61 25.48
C ASP A 103 -17.34 7.09 25.36
N GLY A 104 -16.65 7.47 24.29
CA GLY A 104 -16.16 8.82 24.02
C GLY A 104 -14.78 9.12 24.55
N ALA A 105 -14.10 8.18 25.23
CA ALA A 105 -12.72 8.36 25.65
C ALA A 105 -11.79 8.51 24.44
N VAL A 106 -10.78 9.36 24.57
CA VAL A 106 -9.80 9.65 23.51
C VAL A 106 -8.39 9.45 24.07
N THR A 107 -7.65 8.50 23.48
CA THR A 107 -6.32 8.12 23.94
C THR A 107 -5.28 8.36 22.84
N PRO A 108 -4.42 9.39 22.96
CA PRO A 108 -3.28 9.55 22.07
C PRO A 108 -2.18 8.52 22.44
N LEU A 109 -1.55 7.93 21.43
CA LEU A 109 -0.42 7.02 21.60
C LEU A 109 0.91 7.82 21.63
N PRO A 110 1.96 7.31 22.31
CA PRO A 110 3.25 7.99 22.37
C PRO A 110 3.85 8.30 20.98
N VAL A 111 4.17 9.56 20.71
CA VAL A 111 4.65 10.06 19.41
C VAL A 111 5.91 9.34 18.93
N ALA A 112 6.87 9.05 19.82
CA ALA A 112 8.13 8.40 19.46
C ALA A 112 7.95 7.03 18.79
N GLN A 113 6.89 6.31 19.14
CA GLN A 113 6.57 4.99 18.57
C GLN A 113 5.57 5.07 17.43
N SER A 114 4.85 6.16 17.23
CA SER A 114 3.78 6.30 16.25
C SER A 114 4.01 7.33 15.14
N SER A 115 5.16 8.03 15.13
CA SER A 115 5.52 8.99 14.08
C SER A 115 5.57 8.39 12.71
N CYS A 116 5.05 8.69 11.68
CA CYS A 116 4.90 8.05 10.36
C CYS A 116 4.03 6.79 10.38
N PRO A 117 2.81 6.85 10.95
CA PRO A 117 1.90 5.72 10.89
C PRO A 117 1.48 5.47 9.43
N THR A 118 1.56 4.21 8.98
CA THR A 118 1.22 3.81 7.61
C THR A 118 0.06 2.84 7.55
N ALA A 119 -0.09 1.99 8.57
CA ALA A 119 -1.22 1.08 8.71
C ALA A 119 -1.51 0.80 10.18
N LEU A 120 -2.78 0.53 10.47
CA LEU A 120 -3.31 0.19 11.78
C LEU A 120 -4.19 -1.06 11.68
N ALA A 121 -4.20 -1.87 12.73
CA ALA A 121 -5.19 -2.93 12.92
C ALA A 121 -5.38 -3.20 14.42
N PHE A 122 -6.62 -3.45 14.82
CA PHE A 122 -6.89 -3.98 16.15
C PHE A 122 -6.60 -5.48 16.20
N LEU A 123 -5.97 -5.93 17.27
CA LEU A 123 -5.78 -7.32 17.64
C LEU A 123 -6.30 -7.46 19.07
N ASP A 124 -7.49 -8.02 19.21
CA ASP A 124 -8.25 -8.03 20.44
C ASP A 124 -8.33 -6.61 21.05
N ASP A 125 -7.89 -6.43 22.29
CA ASP A 125 -7.86 -5.12 22.95
C ASP A 125 -6.62 -4.28 22.62
N SER A 126 -5.70 -4.80 21.83
CA SER A 126 -4.46 -4.11 21.45
C SER A 126 -4.58 -3.44 20.08
N LEU A 127 -3.77 -2.40 19.84
CA LEU A 127 -3.62 -1.78 18.54
C LEU A 127 -2.23 -2.08 17.96
N ILE A 128 -2.20 -2.61 16.75
CA ILE A 128 -0.98 -2.76 15.96
C ILE A 128 -0.78 -1.48 15.17
N VAL A 129 0.41 -0.90 15.24
CA VAL A 129 0.82 0.28 14.48
C VAL A 129 2.01 -0.08 13.61
N CYS A 130 1.83 0.02 12.29
CA CYS A 130 2.93 0.02 11.34
C CYS A 130 3.47 1.43 11.20
N ARG A 131 4.79 1.58 11.30
CA ARG A 131 5.50 2.82 11.05
C ARG A 131 6.37 2.65 9.81
N GLY A 132 6.17 3.49 8.78
CA GLY A 132 6.87 3.37 7.50
C GLY A 132 8.33 3.77 7.59
N SER A 133 8.62 4.89 8.26
CA SER A 133 9.94 5.50 8.31
C SER A 133 10.21 6.16 9.67
N THR A 134 11.48 6.31 10.00
CA THR A 134 11.94 7.15 11.11
C THR A 134 12.34 8.57 10.67
N GLN A 135 12.42 8.81 9.36
CA GLN A 135 12.91 10.07 8.77
C GLN A 135 11.81 10.85 8.04
N TYR A 136 10.86 10.14 7.43
CA TYR A 136 9.85 10.70 6.55
C TYR A 136 8.44 10.49 7.09
N ALA A 137 7.55 11.45 6.86
CA ALA A 137 6.13 11.30 7.10
C ALA A 137 5.48 10.38 6.04
N ALA A 138 4.24 9.91 6.29
CA ALA A 138 3.58 8.94 5.44
C ALA A 138 3.31 9.45 4.01
N ASP A 139 3.13 10.75 3.81
CA ASP A 139 2.96 11.39 2.51
C ASP A 139 4.28 11.59 1.75
N GLN A 140 5.41 11.48 2.44
CA GLN A 140 6.77 11.56 1.88
C GLN A 140 7.34 10.21 1.47
N TRP A 141 6.51 9.22 1.21
CA TRP A 141 6.91 7.86 0.87
C TRP A 141 7.87 7.75 -0.33
N LYS A 142 7.74 8.64 -1.34
CA LYS A 142 8.68 8.68 -2.47
C LYS A 142 10.08 9.04 -2.03
N HIS A 143 10.23 9.98 -1.08
CA HIS A 143 11.54 10.36 -0.53
C HIS A 143 12.17 9.18 0.20
N ASP A 144 11.40 8.48 1.05
CA ASP A 144 11.90 7.29 1.74
C ASP A 144 12.36 6.21 0.76
N LEU A 145 11.58 5.92 -0.30
CA LEU A 145 11.97 4.96 -1.33
C LEU A 145 13.24 5.40 -2.07
N MET A 146 13.33 6.67 -2.47
CA MET A 146 14.49 7.17 -3.23
C MET A 146 15.75 7.29 -2.37
N GLU A 147 15.62 7.61 -1.09
CA GLU A 147 16.75 7.60 -0.15
C GLU A 147 17.23 6.17 0.12
N SER A 148 16.33 5.25 0.43
CA SER A 148 16.68 3.86 0.75
C SER A 148 17.18 3.06 -0.46
N GLY A 149 16.67 3.35 -1.66
CA GLY A 149 17.02 2.64 -2.88
C GLY A 149 16.81 1.13 -2.74
N ILE A 150 17.84 0.35 -3.05
CA ILE A 150 17.84 -1.13 -2.90
C ILE A 150 18.35 -1.60 -1.53
N ALA A 151 18.44 -0.72 -0.52
CA ALA A 151 18.92 -1.10 0.80
C ALA A 151 18.20 -2.36 1.31
N ARG A 152 18.93 -3.26 1.94
CA ARG A 152 18.38 -4.51 2.46
C ARG A 152 17.51 -4.30 3.71
N GLN A 153 17.74 -3.20 4.42
CA GLN A 153 17.05 -2.84 5.66
C GLN A 153 16.43 -1.47 5.51
N GLY A 154 15.19 -1.34 5.98
CA GLY A 154 14.50 -0.06 6.10
C GLY A 154 14.56 0.49 7.52
N SER A 155 13.88 1.59 7.74
CA SER A 155 13.70 2.19 9.07
C SER A 155 12.30 1.95 9.65
N GLY A 156 11.46 1.19 8.94
CA GLY A 156 10.10 0.88 9.36
C GLY A 156 10.03 -0.12 10.51
N SER A 157 8.91 -0.13 11.20
CA SER A 157 8.68 -1.02 12.34
C SER A 157 7.20 -1.36 12.52
N VAL A 158 6.94 -2.43 13.27
CA VAL A 158 5.61 -2.81 13.77
C VAL A 158 5.65 -2.81 15.29
N VAL A 159 4.74 -2.06 15.91
CA VAL A 159 4.62 -1.91 17.35
C VAL A 159 3.22 -2.32 17.78
N LEU A 160 3.11 -3.12 18.82
CA LEU A 160 1.86 -3.46 19.49
C LEU A 160 1.67 -2.53 20.69
N PHE A 161 0.54 -1.85 20.74
CA PHE A 161 0.08 -1.04 21.84
C PHE A 161 -1.03 -1.81 22.56
N PRO A 162 -0.75 -2.50 23.69
CA PRO A 162 -1.81 -3.11 24.49
C PRO A 162 -2.69 -2.01 25.10
N ARG A 163 -3.95 -2.33 25.37
CA ARG A 163 -4.86 -1.41 26.08
C ARG A 163 -4.27 -0.98 27.41
N ASP A 164 -3.73 -1.96 28.14
CA ASP A 164 -3.05 -1.76 29.40
C ASP A 164 -1.59 -2.23 29.31
N GLY A 165 -0.64 -1.36 29.62
CA GLY A 165 0.78 -1.70 29.65
C GLY A 165 1.65 -0.90 28.66
N ALA A 166 2.91 -1.29 28.58
CA ALA A 166 3.88 -0.63 27.73
C ALA A 166 3.82 -1.11 26.27
N PRO A 167 4.04 -0.22 25.29
CA PRO A 167 4.18 -0.61 23.90
C PRO A 167 5.29 -1.64 23.69
N ARG A 168 5.08 -2.58 22.78
CA ARG A 168 6.03 -3.64 22.47
C ARG A 168 6.41 -3.62 21.00
N LEU A 169 7.71 -3.53 20.72
CA LEU A 169 8.24 -3.67 19.37
C LEU A 169 8.11 -5.15 18.92
N ILE A 170 7.43 -5.36 17.81
CA ILE A 170 7.21 -6.70 17.22
C ILE A 170 8.25 -6.98 16.15
N ALA A 171 8.52 -6.00 15.29
CA ALA A 171 9.54 -6.08 14.24
C ALA A 171 10.08 -4.69 13.92
N ASP A 172 11.35 -4.62 13.53
CA ASP A 172 12.03 -3.42 13.08
C ASP A 172 12.77 -3.64 11.75
N GLN A 173 13.44 -2.60 11.27
CA GLN A 173 14.23 -2.61 10.03
C GLN A 173 13.41 -3.04 8.79
N LEU A 174 12.09 -2.82 8.84
CA LEU A 174 11.18 -3.15 7.76
C LEU A 174 11.26 -2.09 6.65
N ARG A 175 11.03 -2.53 5.43
CA ARG A 175 11.09 -1.70 4.23
C ARG A 175 9.71 -1.16 3.88
N TRP A 176 9.28 -0.11 4.57
CA TRP A 176 7.99 0.54 4.42
C TRP A 176 6.80 -0.42 4.63
N PRO A 177 6.53 -0.87 5.87
CA PRO A 177 5.32 -1.62 6.17
C PRO A 177 4.10 -0.72 5.92
N PHE A 178 3.20 -1.12 5.00
CA PHE A 178 2.10 -0.28 4.53
C PHE A 178 0.71 -0.91 4.69
N GLY A 179 0.65 -2.19 4.98
CA GLY A 179 -0.58 -2.92 5.30
C GLY A 179 -0.36 -3.87 6.45
N VAL A 180 -1.39 -4.10 7.24
CA VAL A 180 -1.36 -5.04 8.36
C VAL A 180 -2.71 -5.73 8.48
N LEU A 181 -2.68 -7.05 8.67
CA LEU A 181 -3.86 -7.90 8.84
C LEU A 181 -3.58 -8.93 9.93
N PRO A 182 -4.28 -8.91 11.06
CA PRO A 182 -4.29 -10.01 12.02
C PRO A 182 -4.99 -11.24 11.42
N VAL A 183 -4.37 -12.41 11.50
CA VAL A 183 -4.91 -13.67 10.99
C VAL A 183 -4.60 -14.80 11.98
N GLY A 184 -5.62 -15.24 12.72
CA GLY A 184 -5.46 -16.20 13.78
C GLY A 184 -4.45 -15.73 14.83
N ASP A 185 -3.40 -16.50 15.06
CA ASP A 185 -2.32 -16.22 16.02
C ASP A 185 -1.15 -15.40 15.43
N ARG A 186 -1.29 -14.89 14.20
CA ARG A 186 -0.23 -14.18 13.46
C ARG A 186 -0.70 -12.81 12.97
N ILE A 187 0.28 -11.99 12.61
CA ILE A 187 0.09 -10.71 11.94
C ILE A 187 0.74 -10.81 10.57
N VAL A 188 0.01 -10.50 9.49
CA VAL A 188 0.58 -10.39 8.15
C VAL A 188 0.78 -8.93 7.82
N VAL A 189 1.97 -8.58 7.33
CA VAL A 189 2.37 -7.19 7.01
C VAL A 189 2.90 -7.13 5.59
N SER A 190 2.48 -6.12 4.83
CA SER A 190 3.08 -5.81 3.54
C SER A 190 4.33 -4.95 3.73
N GLU A 191 5.45 -5.34 3.11
CA GLU A 191 6.66 -4.53 2.97
C GLU A 191 6.75 -4.00 1.53
N SER A 192 6.35 -2.73 1.31
CA SER A 192 6.21 -2.16 -0.02
C SER A 192 7.51 -2.14 -0.81
N TRP A 193 8.61 -1.67 -0.20
CA TRP A 193 9.92 -1.60 -0.87
C TRP A 193 10.63 -2.95 -0.97
N ALA A 194 10.08 -3.99 -0.35
CA ALA A 194 10.55 -5.37 -0.47
C ALA A 194 9.66 -6.21 -1.38
N HIS A 195 8.55 -5.67 -1.90
CA HIS A 195 7.60 -6.33 -2.79
C HIS A 195 7.12 -7.68 -2.24
N ARG A 196 6.77 -7.72 -0.94
CA ARG A 196 6.44 -8.98 -0.26
C ARG A 196 5.44 -8.79 0.88
N LEU A 197 4.88 -9.93 1.31
CA LEU A 197 4.18 -10.07 2.58
C LEU A 197 5.03 -10.89 3.54
N ILE A 198 5.03 -10.50 4.79
CA ILE A 198 5.70 -11.22 5.90
C ILE A 198 4.70 -11.57 6.98
N SER A 199 4.93 -12.71 7.64
CA SER A 199 4.20 -13.13 8.83
C SER A 199 5.03 -12.83 10.08
N LEU A 200 4.40 -12.22 11.07
CA LEU A 200 4.98 -11.88 12.37
C LEU A 200 4.24 -12.61 13.49
N ASP A 201 4.96 -13.00 14.54
CA ASP A 201 4.38 -13.42 15.81
C ASP A 201 4.04 -12.16 16.63
N PRO A 202 2.78 -11.97 17.08
CA PRO A 202 2.42 -10.82 17.92
C PRO A 202 3.26 -10.70 19.20
N ARG A 203 3.84 -11.79 19.67
CA ARG A 203 4.73 -11.81 20.84
C ARG A 203 6.15 -11.31 20.54
N GLY A 204 6.51 -11.15 19.24
CA GLY A 204 7.85 -10.76 18.83
C GLY A 204 8.92 -11.84 19.03
N ALA A 205 8.52 -13.07 19.34
CA ALA A 205 9.43 -14.17 19.69
C ALA A 205 10.11 -14.83 18.50
N VAL A 206 9.58 -14.62 17.30
CA VAL A 206 10.02 -15.32 16.08
C VAL A 206 10.40 -14.30 15.01
N ARG A 207 11.47 -14.58 14.26
CA ARG A 207 11.88 -13.73 13.14
C ARG A 207 10.79 -13.67 12.06
N PRO A 208 10.60 -12.50 11.40
CA PRO A 208 9.67 -12.37 10.28
C PRO A 208 9.90 -13.43 9.20
N LYS A 209 8.83 -14.06 8.73
CA LYS A 209 8.88 -15.06 7.65
C LYS A 209 8.15 -14.52 6.42
N PRO A 210 8.76 -14.51 5.22
CA PRO A 210 8.03 -14.22 4.00
C PRO A 210 6.91 -15.26 3.79
N VAL A 211 5.70 -14.79 3.45
CA VAL A 211 4.55 -15.64 3.08
C VAL A 211 4.20 -15.46 1.60
N LEU A 212 4.52 -14.32 1.02
CA LEU A 212 4.44 -14.05 -0.41
C LEU A 212 5.62 -13.13 -0.77
N SER A 213 6.35 -13.43 -1.82
CA SER A 213 7.54 -12.68 -2.24
C SER A 213 7.47 -12.35 -3.72
N ASP A 214 8.31 -11.40 -4.13
CA ASP A 214 8.50 -11.01 -5.52
C ASP A 214 7.19 -10.60 -6.23
N LEU A 215 6.40 -9.77 -5.56
CA LEU A 215 5.20 -9.18 -6.16
C LEU A 215 5.58 -8.28 -7.35
N PRO A 216 4.74 -8.22 -8.41
CA PRO A 216 4.99 -7.37 -9.58
C PRO A 216 4.75 -5.88 -9.33
N GLY A 217 4.50 -5.48 -8.10
CA GLY A 217 4.22 -4.11 -7.70
C GLY A 217 4.55 -3.84 -6.24
N TYR A 218 4.15 -2.67 -5.80
CA TYR A 218 4.34 -2.17 -4.43
C TYR A 218 3.10 -2.47 -3.60
N PRO A 219 3.10 -3.49 -2.71
CA PRO A 219 1.94 -3.84 -1.90
C PRO A 219 1.60 -2.73 -0.91
N ALA A 220 0.30 -2.47 -0.76
CA ALA A 220 -0.28 -1.52 0.18
C ALA A 220 -1.10 -2.24 1.26
N ARG A 221 -2.34 -1.81 1.49
CA ARG A 221 -3.17 -2.33 2.58
C ARG A 221 -3.75 -3.70 2.29
N LEU A 222 -3.94 -4.45 3.36
CA LEU A 222 -4.60 -5.74 3.42
C LEU A 222 -5.97 -5.57 4.07
N ALA A 223 -6.93 -6.36 3.62
CA ALA A 223 -8.24 -6.49 4.25
C ALA A 223 -8.70 -7.95 4.28
N PRO A 224 -9.52 -8.37 5.26
CA PRO A 224 -10.10 -9.70 5.24
C PRO A 224 -11.12 -9.83 4.09
N ALA A 225 -11.25 -11.03 3.52
CA ALA A 225 -12.34 -11.42 2.65
C ALA A 225 -13.35 -12.28 3.41
N SER A 226 -14.60 -12.31 2.95
CA SER A 226 -15.71 -13.02 3.62
C SER A 226 -15.52 -14.55 3.66
N ASP A 227 -14.73 -15.10 2.75
CA ASP A 227 -14.43 -16.53 2.63
C ASP A 227 -13.21 -16.97 3.47
N GLY A 228 -12.71 -16.14 4.36
CA GLY A 228 -11.51 -16.40 5.16
C GLY A 228 -10.20 -16.17 4.41
N ALA A 229 -10.26 -15.69 3.19
CA ALA A 229 -9.13 -15.22 2.38
C ALA A 229 -8.77 -13.76 2.74
N ALA A 230 -7.94 -13.12 1.92
CA ALA A 230 -7.55 -11.73 2.08
C ALA A 230 -7.51 -10.99 0.75
N TRP A 231 -7.74 -9.69 0.81
CA TRP A 231 -7.51 -8.75 -0.27
C TRP A 231 -6.21 -7.97 -0.03
N LEU A 232 -5.44 -7.76 -1.09
CA LEU A 232 -4.22 -6.96 -1.08
C LEU A 232 -4.30 -5.88 -2.17
N SER A 233 -4.21 -4.63 -1.78
CA SER A 233 -4.01 -3.52 -2.72
C SER A 233 -2.53 -3.41 -3.11
N VAL A 234 -2.26 -3.08 -4.38
CA VAL A 234 -0.92 -2.82 -4.93
C VAL A 234 -0.95 -1.46 -5.62
N PHE A 235 -0.31 -0.45 -5.03
CA PHE A 235 -0.55 0.95 -5.40
C PHE A 235 0.22 1.43 -6.65
N ALA A 236 1.26 0.73 -7.05
CA ALA A 236 2.02 1.02 -8.27
C ALA A 236 2.72 -0.24 -8.77
N PRO A 237 2.98 -0.35 -10.09
CA PRO A 237 3.69 -1.48 -10.66
C PRO A 237 5.19 -1.33 -10.45
N ARG A 238 5.91 -2.44 -10.42
CA ARG A 238 7.36 -2.43 -10.65
C ARG A 238 7.63 -2.24 -12.13
N SER A 239 8.65 -1.48 -12.46
CA SER A 239 9.15 -1.38 -13.84
C SER A 239 10.66 -1.50 -13.88
N GLN A 240 11.19 -2.06 -14.97
CA GLN A 240 12.64 -2.24 -15.13
C GLN A 240 13.41 -0.92 -15.01
N LEU A 241 12.84 0.18 -15.52
CA LEU A 241 13.46 1.50 -15.44
C LEU A 241 13.57 2.00 -13.99
N ILE A 242 12.48 1.88 -13.22
CA ILE A 242 12.47 2.29 -11.81
C ILE A 242 13.44 1.42 -10.99
N GLU A 243 13.42 0.10 -11.20
CA GLU A 243 14.34 -0.84 -10.54
C GLU A 243 15.82 -0.53 -10.88
N PHE A 244 16.09 -0.09 -12.11
CA PHE A 244 17.42 0.37 -12.51
C PHE A 244 17.81 1.64 -11.75
N VAL A 245 16.94 2.68 -11.75
CA VAL A 245 17.21 3.96 -11.07
C VAL A 245 17.44 3.76 -9.58
N LEU A 246 16.67 2.88 -8.93
CA LEU A 246 16.86 2.57 -7.52
C LEU A 246 18.26 2.00 -7.19
N ARG A 247 18.96 1.43 -8.17
CA ARG A 247 20.30 0.86 -8.03
C ARG A 247 21.42 1.82 -8.39
N GLU A 248 21.11 2.87 -9.16
CA GLU A 248 22.09 3.85 -9.63
C GLU A 248 22.21 5.03 -8.65
N ASP A 249 22.92 4.84 -7.56
CA ASP A 249 23.01 5.79 -6.44
C ASP A 249 23.39 7.22 -6.88
N GLY A 250 24.36 7.36 -7.79
CA GLY A 250 24.80 8.66 -8.27
C GLY A 250 23.70 9.41 -9.03
N TYR A 251 23.03 8.72 -9.96
CA TYR A 251 21.92 9.27 -10.72
C TYR A 251 20.73 9.60 -9.81
N ARG A 252 20.32 8.64 -8.96
CA ARG A 252 19.19 8.79 -8.05
C ARG A 252 19.34 9.99 -7.13
N ARG A 253 20.50 10.16 -6.49
CA ARG A 253 20.76 11.30 -5.60
C ARG A 253 20.72 12.63 -6.32
N ARG A 254 21.28 12.72 -7.54
CA ARG A 254 21.17 13.93 -8.36
C ARG A 254 19.72 14.23 -8.74
N MET A 255 18.95 13.23 -9.17
CA MET A 255 17.55 13.39 -9.48
C MET A 255 16.76 13.93 -8.28
N VAL A 256 16.97 13.36 -7.09
CA VAL A 256 16.31 13.80 -5.86
C VAL A 256 16.68 15.24 -5.48
N SER A 257 17.92 15.65 -5.71
CA SER A 257 18.39 17.01 -5.36
C SER A 257 18.05 18.10 -6.37
N GLU A 258 17.87 17.74 -7.65
CA GLU A 258 17.76 18.70 -8.75
C GLU A 258 16.36 18.78 -9.38
N ILE A 259 15.53 17.72 -9.22
CA ILE A 259 14.24 17.58 -9.89
C ILE A 259 13.11 17.56 -8.85
N ASP A 260 11.97 18.15 -9.19
CA ASP A 260 10.76 18.06 -8.37
C ASP A 260 10.26 16.60 -8.28
N ALA A 261 9.78 16.21 -7.11
CA ALA A 261 9.37 14.83 -6.81
C ALA A 261 8.24 14.31 -7.73
N ASP A 262 7.44 15.18 -8.32
CA ASP A 262 6.40 14.80 -9.27
C ASP A 262 6.98 14.27 -10.60
N TYR A 263 8.21 14.67 -10.92
CA TYR A 263 8.90 14.30 -12.17
C TYR A 263 10.02 13.27 -12.00
N TRP A 264 10.18 12.69 -10.81
CA TRP A 264 11.14 11.61 -10.60
C TRP A 264 10.77 10.36 -11.40
N ILE A 265 11.79 9.63 -11.84
CA ILE A 265 11.64 8.24 -12.31
C ILE A 265 11.41 7.36 -11.08
N ALA A 266 10.17 7.30 -10.66
CA ALA A 266 9.70 6.66 -9.42
C ALA A 266 8.27 6.13 -9.62
N PRO A 267 7.82 5.19 -8.79
CA PRO A 267 6.41 4.81 -8.75
C PRO A 267 5.53 6.05 -8.50
N ALA A 268 4.33 6.05 -9.06
CA ALA A 268 3.37 7.12 -8.87
C ALA A 268 1.97 6.56 -8.64
N LEU A 269 1.11 7.33 -8.01
CA LEU A 269 -0.30 6.97 -7.83
C LEU A 269 -1.13 7.27 -9.08
N ALA A 270 -0.71 8.23 -9.88
CA ALA A 270 -1.34 8.63 -11.13
C ALA A 270 -0.30 8.98 -12.19
N ASN A 271 -0.71 9.01 -13.46
CA ASN A 271 0.08 9.46 -14.60
C ASN A 271 -0.76 10.34 -15.53
N GLY A 272 -0.11 10.93 -16.54
CA GLY A 272 -0.78 11.73 -17.57
C GLY A 272 -1.23 13.11 -17.09
N ARG A 273 -0.76 13.59 -15.95
CA ARG A 273 -1.12 14.90 -15.38
C ARG A 273 -0.25 16.04 -15.92
N SER A 274 0.95 15.74 -16.40
CA SER A 274 1.89 16.72 -16.95
C SER A 274 2.73 16.16 -18.08
N PHE A 275 3.07 16.99 -19.07
CA PHE A 275 4.01 16.61 -20.13
C PHE A 275 5.46 16.51 -19.64
N LEU A 276 5.77 17.03 -18.46
CA LEU A 276 7.08 16.92 -17.81
C LEU A 276 7.27 15.57 -17.10
N GLU A 277 6.23 14.75 -16.99
CA GLU A 277 6.35 13.40 -16.41
C GLU A 277 7.38 12.57 -17.19
N PRO A 278 8.23 11.77 -16.50
CA PRO A 278 9.24 10.97 -17.17
C PRO A 278 8.62 10.01 -18.17
N ILE A 279 9.05 10.12 -19.42
CA ILE A 279 8.65 9.20 -20.48
C ILE A 279 9.34 7.87 -20.21
N GLN A 280 8.57 6.87 -19.88
CA GLN A 280 9.06 5.51 -19.74
C GLN A 280 9.25 4.91 -21.15
N GLY A 281 10.38 5.20 -21.77
CA GLY A 281 10.89 4.56 -22.97
C GLY A 281 9.92 4.33 -24.14
N GLY A 282 10.41 4.19 -25.35
CA GLY A 282 9.61 3.95 -26.57
C GLY A 282 8.77 2.66 -26.57
N ALA A 283 8.92 1.81 -25.55
CA ALA A 283 8.10 0.61 -25.36
C ALA A 283 6.65 0.90 -24.94
N LEU A 284 6.38 2.07 -24.34
CA LEU A 284 5.04 2.43 -23.82
C LEU A 284 4.11 3.04 -24.85
N LYS A 285 4.67 3.71 -25.88
CA LYS A 285 3.89 4.38 -26.91
C LYS A 285 4.16 3.75 -28.29
N GLN A 286 3.10 3.57 -29.04
CA GLN A 286 3.18 3.28 -30.46
C GLN A 286 2.37 4.32 -31.21
N MET A 287 3.00 5.03 -32.15
CA MET A 287 2.37 6.12 -32.91
C MET A 287 1.74 7.22 -32.02
N GLY A 288 2.37 7.50 -30.87
CA GLY A 288 1.86 8.50 -29.91
C GLY A 288 0.80 8.00 -28.94
N VAL A 289 0.27 6.79 -29.10
CA VAL A 289 -0.76 6.20 -28.25
C VAL A 289 -0.10 5.27 -27.22
N LEU A 290 -0.48 5.39 -25.94
CA LEU A 290 -0.05 4.48 -24.89
C LEU A 290 -0.59 3.08 -25.16
N LYS A 291 0.29 2.08 -25.05
CA LYS A 291 -0.12 0.66 -25.10
C LYS A 291 -0.80 0.30 -23.79
N PRO A 292 -2.03 -0.24 -23.80
CA PRO A 292 -2.77 -0.55 -22.56
C PRO A 292 -2.11 -1.59 -21.66
N TRP A 293 -1.23 -2.41 -22.21
CA TRP A 293 -0.49 -3.47 -21.51
C TRP A 293 0.95 -3.09 -21.16
N ALA A 294 1.40 -1.90 -21.52
CA ALA A 294 2.77 -1.49 -21.26
C ALA A 294 2.93 -1.02 -19.81
N PRO A 295 4.02 -1.38 -19.11
CA PRO A 295 4.22 -0.93 -17.74
C PRO A 295 4.33 0.59 -17.70
N SER A 296 3.49 1.21 -16.88
CA SER A 296 3.52 2.64 -16.59
C SER A 296 4.11 2.88 -15.20
N ARG A 297 4.33 4.15 -14.82
CA ARG A 297 4.76 4.48 -13.46
C ARG A 297 3.64 4.40 -12.43
N SER A 298 2.39 4.36 -12.89
CA SER A 298 1.20 4.15 -12.05
C SER A 298 0.31 3.07 -12.66
N TYR A 299 -0.41 2.36 -11.83
CA TYR A 299 -1.31 1.27 -12.22
C TYR A 299 -2.31 1.02 -11.08
N GLY A 300 -3.41 0.34 -11.38
CA GLY A 300 -4.34 -0.18 -10.40
C GLY A 300 -4.28 -1.70 -10.38
N LEU A 301 -4.03 -2.28 -9.22
CA LEU A 301 -4.00 -3.73 -9.02
C LEU A 301 -4.51 -4.06 -7.61
N VAL A 302 -5.46 -4.98 -7.54
CA VAL A 302 -5.91 -5.61 -6.30
C VAL A 302 -5.81 -7.12 -6.48
N ILE A 303 -5.30 -7.82 -5.47
CA ILE A 303 -5.07 -9.26 -5.50
C ILE A 303 -5.92 -9.92 -4.42
N LYS A 304 -6.67 -10.96 -4.78
CA LYS A 304 -7.28 -11.88 -3.82
C LYS A 304 -6.28 -12.98 -3.48
N LEU A 305 -6.08 -13.21 -2.20
CA LEU A 305 -5.15 -14.19 -1.65
C LEU A 305 -5.94 -15.27 -0.92
N ASN A 306 -5.57 -16.54 -1.05
CA ASN A 306 -6.15 -17.62 -0.25
C ASN A 306 -5.64 -17.59 1.21
N GLY A 307 -6.11 -18.53 2.04
CA GLY A 307 -5.67 -18.65 3.44
C GLY A 307 -4.17 -18.93 3.64
N GLY A 308 -3.47 -19.34 2.59
CA GLY A 308 -2.02 -19.49 2.53
C GLY A 308 -1.28 -18.26 2.02
N PHE A 309 -2.00 -17.18 1.71
CA PHE A 309 -1.49 -15.96 1.06
C PHE A 309 -0.96 -16.15 -0.37
N GLU A 310 -1.46 -17.17 -1.09
CA GLU A 310 -1.18 -17.34 -2.51
C GLU A 310 -2.21 -16.59 -3.34
N PRO A 311 -1.82 -15.89 -4.44
CA PRO A 311 -2.76 -15.23 -5.34
C PRO A 311 -3.72 -16.21 -5.99
N THR A 312 -5.02 -15.89 -5.97
CA THR A 312 -6.08 -16.68 -6.61
C THR A 312 -6.82 -15.92 -7.70
N LEU A 313 -6.87 -14.61 -7.58
CA LEU A 313 -7.55 -13.69 -8.51
C LEU A 313 -6.86 -12.34 -8.44
N SER A 314 -6.92 -11.59 -9.53
CA SER A 314 -6.49 -10.18 -9.54
C SER A 314 -7.42 -9.29 -10.37
N LEU A 315 -7.55 -8.05 -9.91
CA LEU A 315 -8.33 -7.00 -10.53
C LEU A 315 -7.38 -5.94 -11.03
N HIS A 316 -7.41 -5.63 -12.31
CA HIS A 316 -6.48 -4.72 -12.95
C HIS A 316 -7.20 -3.51 -13.55
N SER A 317 -6.52 -2.36 -13.55
CA SER A 317 -6.81 -1.25 -14.43
C SER A 317 -6.11 -1.43 -15.79
N ARG A 318 -6.12 -0.41 -16.61
CA ARG A 318 -5.33 -0.35 -17.84
C ARG A 318 -4.12 0.54 -17.63
N ALA A 319 -3.01 0.27 -18.32
CA ALA A 319 -1.81 1.13 -18.24
C ALA A 319 -2.07 2.55 -18.78
N ASP A 320 -3.01 2.70 -19.71
CA ASP A 320 -3.50 3.98 -20.28
C ASP A 320 -4.81 4.45 -19.64
N GLY A 321 -5.28 3.76 -18.61
CA GLY A 321 -6.53 4.04 -17.90
C GLY A 321 -6.40 5.11 -16.81
N SER A 322 -7.44 5.23 -16.00
CA SER A 322 -7.56 6.24 -14.95
C SER A 322 -7.67 5.67 -13.54
N ARG A 323 -7.96 4.38 -13.39
CA ARG A 323 -8.22 3.74 -12.08
C ARG A 323 -6.91 3.27 -11.42
N HIS A 324 -5.98 4.20 -11.21
CA HIS A 324 -4.64 3.93 -10.73
C HIS A 324 -4.46 4.21 -9.23
N GLY A 325 -3.35 3.72 -8.66
CA GLY A 325 -2.99 3.99 -7.29
C GLY A 325 -3.95 3.37 -6.28
N THR A 326 -4.25 2.07 -6.44
CA THR A 326 -5.11 1.34 -5.49
C THR A 326 -4.39 1.15 -4.17
N THR A 327 -4.84 1.83 -3.12
CA THR A 327 -4.18 1.84 -1.81
C THR A 327 -4.95 1.09 -0.74
N SER A 328 -6.25 0.91 -0.92
CA SER A 328 -7.11 0.31 0.10
C SER A 328 -8.25 -0.47 -0.55
N VAL A 329 -8.67 -1.54 0.10
CA VAL A 329 -9.78 -2.39 -0.30
C VAL A 329 -10.57 -2.80 0.93
N VAL A 330 -11.88 -2.97 0.80
CA VAL A 330 -12.74 -3.56 1.82
C VAL A 330 -13.84 -4.36 1.14
N GLU A 331 -14.22 -5.49 1.73
CA GLU A 331 -15.37 -6.28 1.32
C GLU A 331 -16.51 -6.08 2.32
N ASN A 332 -17.69 -5.76 1.84
CA ASN A 332 -18.90 -5.61 2.65
C ASN A 332 -20.13 -6.10 1.90
N SER A 333 -20.93 -6.96 2.52
CA SER A 333 -22.23 -7.42 2.01
C SER A 333 -22.17 -7.91 0.56
N GLY A 334 -21.14 -8.71 0.20
CA GLY A 334 -20.96 -9.29 -1.13
C GLY A 334 -20.44 -8.30 -2.18
N THR A 335 -19.97 -7.13 -1.78
CA THR A 335 -19.36 -6.13 -2.66
C THR A 335 -17.93 -5.81 -2.22
N VAL A 336 -17.00 -5.80 -3.17
CA VAL A 336 -15.63 -5.35 -2.97
C VAL A 336 -15.55 -3.87 -3.36
N PHE A 337 -15.11 -3.03 -2.42
CA PHE A 337 -14.85 -1.61 -2.65
C PHE A 337 -13.35 -1.37 -2.71
N VAL A 338 -12.90 -0.63 -3.72
CA VAL A 338 -11.47 -0.33 -3.95
C VAL A 338 -11.25 1.18 -4.03
N ALA A 339 -10.37 1.71 -3.20
CA ALA A 339 -9.95 3.10 -3.29
C ALA A 339 -8.85 3.25 -4.35
N SER A 340 -9.20 3.84 -5.48
CA SER A 340 -8.26 4.31 -6.50
C SER A 340 -7.84 5.73 -6.15
N LYS A 341 -6.83 5.85 -5.31
CA LYS A 341 -6.34 7.14 -4.79
C LYS A 341 -5.80 8.04 -5.89
N GLY A 342 -5.17 7.46 -6.90
CA GLY A 342 -4.65 8.19 -8.05
C GLY A 342 -5.73 8.55 -9.07
N GLY A 343 -6.85 7.80 -9.10
CA GLY A 343 -8.00 8.04 -9.95
C GLY A 343 -9.08 8.92 -9.32
N ASP A 344 -8.94 9.32 -8.05
CA ASP A 344 -9.88 10.14 -7.32
C ASP A 344 -11.30 9.52 -7.21
N VAL A 345 -11.37 8.16 -7.14
CA VAL A 345 -12.64 7.41 -7.06
C VAL A 345 -12.57 6.23 -6.11
N ILE A 346 -13.73 5.79 -5.64
CA ILE A 346 -13.94 4.49 -5.01
C ILE A 346 -14.78 3.64 -5.97
N LEU A 347 -14.27 2.45 -6.27
CA LEU A 347 -14.88 1.48 -7.18
C LEU A 347 -15.65 0.43 -6.38
N ALA A 348 -16.71 -0.12 -6.95
CA ALA A 348 -17.49 -1.21 -6.39
C ALA A 348 -17.69 -2.33 -7.41
N MET A 349 -17.51 -3.58 -6.96
CA MET A 349 -17.67 -4.79 -7.76
C MET A 349 -18.37 -5.88 -6.93
N PRO A 350 -19.43 -6.51 -7.41
CA PRO A 350 -20.01 -7.68 -6.76
C PRO A 350 -19.03 -8.84 -6.69
N VAL A 351 -18.90 -9.50 -5.55
CA VAL A 351 -18.00 -10.67 -5.37
C VAL A 351 -18.36 -11.81 -6.31
N GLU A 352 -19.64 -12.02 -6.58
CA GLU A 352 -20.15 -13.06 -7.48
C GLU A 352 -19.63 -12.90 -8.92
N GLU A 353 -19.49 -11.68 -9.42
CA GLU A 353 -18.95 -11.40 -10.75
C GLU A 353 -17.43 -11.70 -10.85
N LEU A 354 -16.74 -11.79 -9.71
CA LEU A 354 -15.31 -12.06 -9.65
C LEU A 354 -14.98 -13.56 -9.70
N VAL A 355 -15.94 -14.44 -9.45
CA VAL A 355 -15.75 -15.91 -9.37
C VAL A 355 -15.99 -16.58 -10.73
N GLU A 356 -16.69 -15.94 -11.65
CA GLU A 356 -17.06 -16.50 -12.95
C GLU A 356 -15.97 -16.36 -14.04
N GLN A 357 -14.80 -15.83 -13.71
CA GLN A 357 -13.66 -15.66 -14.62
C GLN A 357 -12.46 -16.55 -14.24
#